data_f89faf1397e68279eae4a1141d43599e
#
_entry.id   f89faf1397e68279eae4a1141d43599e
#
_cell.length_a   1.000
_cell.length_b   1.000
_cell.length_c   1.000
_cell.angle_alpha   90.00
_cell.angle_beta   90.00
_cell.angle_gamma   90.00
#
_symmetry.space_group_name_H-M   'P 1'
#
loop_
_entity.id
_entity.type
_entity.pdbx_description
1 polymer ?
#
loop_
_entity_poly.entity_id
_entity_poly.type
_entity_poly.pdbx_seq_one_letter_code
_entity_poly.pdbx_strand_id
1 'polypeptide(L)'
;MYHSLIINVDDEYIDTWDDWKLIPSSRPVIAPPIERTKFVTVPGRDGSLDYSQTVPKRATFDDRTGKIEFYLENDYEGWDWETAYTTICERLKGKRVRFALEDNPSHYYEGLLWVNQFKSDKGHSKITLEYRLHPTMYTLKVEAVALNVYELKLNKGMEYQLLVGVGPTNTFYRRVNVTAAPKNVVKITQNGTILALKRGTAVVTAECGGVKAECS
;
A
#
# COMPACT_ATOMS: atom_id res chain seq x y z
N MET A 1 -1.45 10.55 -8.61
CA MET A 1 -0.70 9.47 -7.92
C MET A 1 0.24 10.15 -6.96
N TYR A 2 0.07 9.92 -5.67
CA TYR A 2 0.81 10.63 -4.61
C TYR A 2 2.00 9.82 -4.10
N HIS A 3 2.26 8.62 -4.66
CA HIS A 3 3.29 7.69 -4.22
C HIS A 3 3.17 7.32 -2.74
N SER A 4 1.94 7.13 -2.29
CA SER A 4 1.62 6.83 -0.90
C SER A 4 2.14 5.45 -0.45
N LEU A 5 2.13 5.22 0.86
CA LEU A 5 2.29 3.90 1.45
C LEU A 5 0.92 3.41 1.92
N ILE A 6 0.64 2.16 1.63
CA ILE A 6 -0.51 1.45 2.18
C ILE A 6 -0.01 0.60 3.33
N ILE A 7 -0.32 1.00 4.56
CA ILE A 7 0.16 0.37 5.79
C ILE A 7 -0.97 -0.48 6.37
N ASN A 8 -0.66 -1.71 6.75
CA ASN A 8 -1.54 -2.55 7.55
C ASN A 8 -0.95 -2.68 8.95
N VAL A 9 -1.72 -2.28 9.94
CA VAL A 9 -1.41 -2.39 11.35
C VAL A 9 -2.67 -2.84 12.09
N ASP A 10 -2.58 -3.90 12.91
CA ASP A 10 -3.73 -4.49 13.63
C ASP A 10 -4.93 -4.82 12.71
N ASP A 11 -4.65 -5.32 11.49
CA ASP A 11 -5.63 -5.61 10.43
C ASP A 11 -6.40 -4.39 9.88
N GLU A 12 -6.05 -3.19 10.28
CA GLU A 12 -6.53 -1.96 9.66
C GLU A 12 -5.58 -1.48 8.56
N TYR A 13 -6.15 -1.02 7.45
CA TYR A 13 -5.41 -0.47 6.33
C TYR A 13 -5.45 1.06 6.38
N ILE A 14 -4.28 1.65 6.29
CA ILE A 14 -4.06 3.09 6.34
C ILE A 14 -3.31 3.49 5.08
N ASP A 15 -3.86 4.41 4.29
CA ASP A 15 -3.14 5.05 3.19
C ASP A 15 -2.55 6.36 3.70
N THR A 16 -1.24 6.53 3.52
CA THR A 16 -0.55 7.73 4.05
C THR A 16 -1.04 9.03 3.44
N TRP A 17 -1.58 9.02 2.21
CA TRP A 17 -2.22 10.20 1.62
C TRP A 17 -3.70 10.31 2.02
N ASP A 18 -4.49 9.26 1.79
CA ASP A 18 -5.93 9.34 1.98
C ASP A 18 -6.32 9.55 3.46
N ASP A 19 -5.60 8.91 4.41
CA ASP A 19 -5.92 8.96 5.84
C ASP A 19 -5.08 9.97 6.60
N TRP A 20 -3.79 10.10 6.29
CA TRP A 20 -2.86 10.95 7.05
C TRP A 20 -2.44 12.23 6.34
N LYS A 21 -2.87 12.45 5.10
CA LYS A 21 -2.52 13.63 4.28
C LYS A 21 -1.02 13.84 4.17
N LEU A 22 -0.26 12.75 4.14
CA LEU A 22 1.19 12.75 4.00
C LEU A 22 1.59 12.60 2.53
N ILE A 23 2.39 13.52 2.05
CA ILE A 23 2.98 13.50 0.69
C ILE A 23 4.46 13.16 0.83
N PRO A 24 4.97 12.06 0.22
CA PRO A 24 6.39 11.78 0.23
C PRO A 24 7.20 12.91 -0.39
N SER A 25 8.31 13.30 0.24
CA SER A 25 9.22 14.33 -0.30
C SER A 25 9.91 13.90 -1.60
N SER A 26 10.02 12.59 -1.81
CA SER A 26 10.50 11.96 -3.03
C SER A 26 9.82 10.61 -3.19
N ARG A 27 9.86 10.03 -4.40
CA ARG A 27 9.32 8.70 -4.65
C ARG A 27 9.93 7.69 -3.67
N PRO A 28 9.12 7.01 -2.83
CA PRO A 28 9.63 6.07 -1.85
C PRO A 28 10.31 4.88 -2.52
N VAL A 29 11.51 4.55 -2.05
CA VAL A 29 12.26 3.37 -2.47
C VAL A 29 12.77 2.66 -1.23
N ILE A 30 12.47 1.36 -1.13
CA ILE A 30 12.97 0.54 -0.04
C ILE A 30 14.34 -0.01 -0.41
N ALA A 31 15.34 0.30 0.41
CA ALA A 31 16.71 -0.17 0.20
C ALA A 31 16.79 -1.70 0.07
N PRO A 32 17.65 -2.23 -0.81
CA PRO A 32 17.91 -3.66 -0.87
C PRO A 32 18.52 -4.15 0.46
N PRO A 33 18.33 -5.43 0.82
CA PRO A 33 18.98 -5.99 1.99
C PRO A 33 20.48 -6.15 1.71
N ILE A 34 21.29 -5.99 2.75
CA ILE A 34 22.74 -6.17 2.67
C ILE A 34 23.07 -7.63 2.97
N GLU A 35 23.86 -8.26 2.09
CA GLU A 35 24.32 -9.63 2.33
C GLU A 35 25.30 -9.67 3.51
N ARG A 36 25.10 -10.62 4.42
CA ARG A 36 26.04 -10.90 5.50
C ARG A 36 27.24 -11.65 4.96
N THR A 37 28.36 -10.98 4.87
CA THR A 37 29.59 -11.55 4.36
C THR A 37 30.62 -11.77 5.48
N LYS A 38 31.42 -12.84 5.35
CA LYS A 38 32.52 -13.15 6.26
C LYS A 38 33.75 -13.55 5.46
N PHE A 39 34.69 -12.64 5.35
CA PHE A 39 35.98 -12.88 4.71
C PHE A 39 37.07 -13.02 5.77
N VAL A 40 37.97 -13.98 5.58
CA VAL A 40 39.13 -14.21 6.45
C VAL A 40 40.40 -14.11 5.64
N THR A 41 41.27 -13.18 6.05
CA THR A 41 42.60 -13.04 5.44
C THR A 41 43.55 -14.08 6.03
N VAL A 42 44.22 -14.83 5.15
CA VAL A 42 45.24 -15.82 5.54
C VAL A 42 46.61 -15.26 5.21
N PRO A 43 47.54 -15.13 6.19
CA PRO A 43 48.88 -14.66 5.91
C PRO A 43 49.59 -15.51 4.86
N GLY A 44 50.28 -14.85 3.90
CA GLY A 44 51.00 -15.54 2.83
C GLY A 44 50.14 -16.06 1.67
N ARG A 45 48.85 -15.71 1.64
CA ARG A 45 47.95 -16.06 0.55
C ARG A 45 47.37 -14.81 -0.10
N ASP A 46 47.30 -14.79 -1.43
CA ASP A 46 46.59 -13.76 -2.15
C ASP A 46 45.08 -13.92 -2.02
N GLY A 47 44.37 -12.79 -1.75
CA GLY A 47 42.92 -12.74 -1.53
C GLY A 47 42.49 -13.27 -0.17
N SER A 48 41.20 -13.18 0.13
CA SER A 48 40.57 -13.66 1.36
C SER A 48 39.77 -14.93 1.10
N LEU A 49 39.61 -15.77 2.12
CA LEU A 49 38.69 -16.88 2.10
C LEU A 49 37.29 -16.37 2.41
N ASP A 50 36.32 -16.75 1.60
CA ASP A 50 34.92 -16.42 1.82
C ASP A 50 34.22 -17.54 2.62
N TYR A 51 33.81 -17.20 3.83
CA TYR A 51 33.06 -18.06 4.72
C TYR A 51 31.58 -17.66 4.82
N SER A 52 31.10 -16.74 4.02
CA SER A 52 29.76 -16.15 4.12
C SER A 52 28.65 -17.19 4.07
N GLN A 53 28.83 -18.23 3.27
CA GLN A 53 27.81 -19.27 3.05
C GLN A 53 28.18 -20.63 3.65
N THR A 54 29.26 -20.73 4.42
CA THR A 54 29.78 -22.01 4.92
C THR A 54 28.82 -22.72 5.87
N VAL A 55 28.21 -21.98 6.80
CA VAL A 55 27.26 -22.54 7.77
C VAL A 55 25.84 -22.58 7.22
N PRO A 56 25.26 -21.48 6.69
CA PRO A 56 23.88 -21.48 6.23
C PRO A 56 23.69 -22.16 4.86
N LYS A 57 24.78 -22.47 4.14
CA LYS A 57 24.79 -23.00 2.75
C LYS A 57 23.95 -22.18 1.77
N ARG A 58 23.67 -20.94 2.08
CA ARG A 58 22.93 -19.95 1.28
C ARG A 58 23.31 -18.54 1.70
N ALA A 59 23.10 -17.56 0.85
CA ALA A 59 23.22 -16.17 1.22
C ALA A 59 22.22 -15.81 2.35
N THR A 60 22.70 -15.10 3.34
CA THR A 60 21.89 -14.53 4.43
C THR A 60 22.00 -13.02 4.38
N PHE A 61 20.95 -12.32 4.80
CA PHE A 61 20.85 -10.88 4.66
C PHE A 61 20.52 -10.23 5.99
N ASP A 62 20.97 -9.00 6.15
CA ASP A 62 20.56 -8.13 7.24
C ASP A 62 19.18 -7.53 6.95
N ASP A 63 18.53 -7.05 8.02
CA ASP A 63 17.28 -6.31 7.90
C ASP A 63 17.47 -5.11 6.98
N ARG A 64 16.42 -4.77 6.23
CA ARG A 64 16.38 -3.54 5.45
C ARG A 64 16.12 -2.37 6.38
N THR A 65 16.98 -1.38 6.38
CA THR A 65 16.81 -0.16 7.17
C THR A 65 16.82 1.06 6.27
N GLY A 66 16.08 2.07 6.65
CA GLY A 66 16.03 3.33 5.92
C GLY A 66 14.95 4.24 6.46
N LYS A 67 14.74 5.33 5.75
CA LYS A 67 13.76 6.36 6.11
C LYS A 67 13.02 6.86 4.90
N ILE A 68 11.79 7.31 5.13
CA ILE A 68 10.95 7.99 4.14
C ILE A 68 10.49 9.30 4.76
N GLU A 69 10.73 10.39 4.06
CA GLU A 69 10.34 11.72 4.48
C GLU A 69 9.01 12.12 3.83
N PHE A 70 8.14 12.71 4.62
CA PHE A 70 6.84 13.19 4.18
C PHE A 70 6.65 14.66 4.53
N TYR A 71 5.94 15.37 3.67
CA TYR A 71 5.31 16.63 3.99
C TYR A 71 3.88 16.37 4.45
N LEU A 72 3.46 17.10 5.49
CA LEU A 72 2.08 17.13 5.92
C LEU A 72 1.35 18.25 5.18
N GLU A 73 0.22 17.92 4.56
CA GLU A 73 -0.69 18.90 4.01
C GLU A 73 -1.51 19.52 5.14
N ASN A 74 -1.36 20.83 5.37
CA ASN A 74 -1.90 21.50 6.55
C ASN A 74 -3.32 22.11 6.37
N ASP A 75 -3.91 22.03 5.17
CA ASP A 75 -5.15 22.74 4.85
C ASP A 75 -6.44 21.90 5.04
N TYR A 76 -6.34 20.78 5.75
CA TYR A 76 -7.50 19.93 6.02
C TYR A 76 -8.11 20.23 7.39
N GLU A 77 -9.38 20.58 7.41
CA GLU A 77 -10.13 20.88 8.63
C GLU A 77 -10.08 19.72 9.64
N GLY A 78 -9.64 20.00 10.87
CA GLY A 78 -9.50 19.02 11.95
C GLY A 78 -8.26 18.12 11.83
N TRP A 79 -7.38 18.31 10.87
CA TRP A 79 -6.15 17.57 10.69
C TRP A 79 -4.93 18.49 10.77
N ASP A 80 -4.68 19.00 11.96
CA ASP A 80 -3.52 19.83 12.24
C ASP A 80 -2.26 18.99 12.54
N TRP A 81 -1.14 19.68 12.70
CA TRP A 81 0.15 19.06 12.97
C TRP A 81 0.13 18.17 14.22
N GLU A 82 -0.42 18.63 15.33
CA GLU A 82 -0.40 17.91 16.61
C GLU A 82 -1.26 16.66 16.55
N THR A 83 -2.44 16.77 15.95
CA THR A 83 -3.35 15.64 15.73
C THR A 83 -2.71 14.60 14.82
N ALA A 84 -2.10 15.02 13.70
CA ALA A 84 -1.41 14.13 12.79
C ALA A 84 -0.25 13.40 13.48
N TYR A 85 0.63 14.15 14.14
CA TYR A 85 1.79 13.60 14.84
C TYR A 85 1.39 12.59 15.91
N THR A 86 0.42 12.96 16.77
CA THR A 86 -0.05 12.09 17.86
C THR A 86 -0.67 10.82 17.31
N THR A 87 -1.57 10.94 16.32
CA THR A 87 -2.25 9.81 15.69
C THR A 87 -1.27 8.84 15.05
N ILE A 88 -0.29 9.34 14.29
CA ILE A 88 0.70 8.51 13.60
C ILE A 88 1.59 7.80 14.62
N CYS A 89 2.06 8.51 15.66
CA CYS A 89 2.87 7.93 16.72
C CYS A 89 2.14 6.81 17.47
N GLU A 90 0.88 7.03 17.85
CA GLU A 90 0.07 6.04 18.58
C GLU A 90 -0.22 4.81 17.73
N ARG A 91 -0.49 5.01 16.45
CA ARG A 91 -0.76 3.90 15.51
C ARG A 91 0.45 3.01 15.28
N LEU A 92 1.65 3.58 15.20
CA LEU A 92 2.86 2.85 14.86
C LEU A 92 3.65 2.34 16.06
N LYS A 93 3.49 2.95 17.24
CA LYS A 93 4.31 2.70 18.43
C LYS A 93 4.29 1.24 18.87
N GLY A 94 5.46 0.60 18.76
CA GLY A 94 5.67 -0.76 19.24
C GLY A 94 4.97 -1.87 18.45
N LYS A 95 4.36 -1.53 17.33
CA LYS A 95 3.60 -2.47 16.52
C LYS A 95 4.40 -2.96 15.32
N ARG A 96 4.16 -4.22 14.95
CA ARG A 96 4.61 -4.73 13.66
C ARG A 96 3.63 -4.29 12.58
N VAL A 97 4.19 -3.85 11.47
CA VAL A 97 3.43 -3.39 10.33
C VAL A 97 3.77 -4.19 9.09
N ARG A 98 2.81 -4.28 8.20
CA ARG A 98 3.04 -4.64 6.81
C ARG A 98 2.74 -3.42 5.97
N PHE A 99 3.55 -3.12 4.98
CA PHE A 99 3.20 -2.04 4.07
C PHE A 99 3.63 -2.32 2.63
N ALA A 100 2.87 -1.77 1.71
CA ALA A 100 3.16 -1.75 0.28
C ALA A 100 3.33 -0.31 -0.19
N LEU A 101 4.08 -0.13 -1.27
CA LEU A 101 4.16 1.14 -1.98
C LEU A 101 3.01 1.23 -2.99
N GLU A 102 2.36 2.37 -3.11
CA GLU A 102 1.34 2.61 -4.14
C GLU A 102 1.86 2.27 -5.55
N ASP A 103 3.15 2.51 -5.79
CA ASP A 103 3.82 2.22 -7.05
C ASP A 103 4.05 0.72 -7.31
N ASN A 104 4.04 -0.11 -6.26
CA ASN A 104 4.26 -1.55 -6.35
C ASN A 104 3.34 -2.33 -5.39
N PRO A 105 2.02 -2.28 -5.61
CA PRO A 105 1.02 -2.82 -4.69
C PRO A 105 0.99 -4.35 -4.64
N SER A 106 1.64 -5.03 -5.58
CA SER A 106 1.74 -6.49 -5.59
C SER A 106 2.78 -7.05 -4.62
N HIS A 107 3.57 -6.17 -4.01
CA HIS A 107 4.62 -6.56 -3.07
C HIS A 107 4.48 -5.78 -1.77
N TYR A 108 4.74 -6.46 -0.66
CA TYR A 108 4.74 -5.82 0.65
C TYR A 108 5.99 -6.17 1.46
N TYR A 109 6.25 -5.33 2.42
CA TYR A 109 7.32 -5.47 3.40
C TYR A 109 6.72 -5.64 4.79
N GLU A 110 7.42 -6.36 5.66
CA GLU A 110 7.01 -6.60 7.04
C GLU A 110 8.12 -6.19 8.00
N GLY A 111 7.76 -5.52 9.10
CA GLY A 111 8.70 -5.14 10.12
C GLY A 111 8.19 -4.07 11.06
N LEU A 112 9.06 -3.11 11.36
CA LEU A 112 8.78 -1.98 12.24
C LEU A 112 8.84 -0.69 11.44
N LEU A 113 7.94 0.22 11.76
CA LEU A 113 7.87 1.57 11.23
C LEU A 113 7.61 2.53 12.39
N TRP A 114 8.36 3.62 12.49
CA TRP A 114 8.20 4.59 13.56
C TRP A 114 8.56 5.99 13.11
N VAL A 115 8.05 6.99 13.82
CA VAL A 115 8.43 8.39 13.61
C VAL A 115 9.82 8.62 14.22
N ASN A 116 10.80 9.00 13.41
CA ASN A 116 12.16 9.30 13.85
C ASN A 116 12.39 10.81 13.99
N GLN A 117 12.00 11.56 12.98
CA GLN A 117 12.18 13.02 12.96
C GLN A 117 10.85 13.68 12.59
N PHE A 118 10.64 14.83 13.18
CA PHE A 118 9.49 15.68 12.92
C PHE A 118 9.90 17.14 13.03
N LYS A 119 9.32 17.96 12.18
CA LYS A 119 9.55 19.40 12.16
C LYS A 119 8.29 20.10 11.71
N SER A 120 7.85 21.07 12.46
CA SER A 120 6.75 21.95 12.08
C SER A 120 7.24 23.38 11.98
N ASP A 121 7.20 23.92 10.77
CA ASP A 121 7.50 25.33 10.46
C ASP A 121 6.22 25.99 9.93
N LYS A 122 6.19 27.35 9.92
CA LYS A 122 5.02 28.14 9.48
C LYS A 122 4.54 27.83 8.06
N GLY A 123 5.35 27.22 7.22
CA GLY A 123 4.99 26.93 5.84
C GLY A 123 4.89 25.46 5.49
N HIS A 124 5.62 24.59 6.20
CA HIS A 124 5.68 23.16 5.87
C HIS A 124 6.00 22.34 7.10
N SER A 125 5.17 21.35 7.37
CA SER A 125 5.45 20.36 8.40
C SER A 125 6.03 19.10 7.76
N LYS A 126 7.04 18.51 8.40
CA LYS A 126 7.70 17.28 7.94
C LYS A 126 7.63 16.19 8.98
N ILE A 127 7.35 14.98 8.54
CA ILE A 127 7.46 13.75 9.33
C ILE A 127 8.39 12.79 8.61
N THR A 128 9.34 12.23 9.32
CA THR A 128 10.22 11.18 8.79
C THR A 128 9.87 9.86 9.47
N LEU A 129 9.42 8.91 8.68
CA LEU A 129 9.21 7.53 9.11
C LEU A 129 10.48 6.73 8.84
N GLU A 130 11.02 6.13 9.89
CA GLU A 130 12.13 5.20 9.80
C GLU A 130 11.60 3.77 9.86
N TYR A 131 12.24 2.88 9.11
CA TYR A 131 11.83 1.48 9.04
C TYR A 131 12.98 0.53 9.30
N ARG A 132 12.61 -0.62 9.90
CA ARG A 132 13.44 -1.82 9.97
C ARG A 132 12.60 -3.02 9.55
N LEU A 133 12.91 -3.56 8.38
CA LEU A 133 12.09 -4.55 7.70
C LEU A 133 12.82 -5.87 7.54
N HIS A 134 12.08 -6.94 7.50
CA HIS A 134 12.60 -8.24 7.12
C HIS A 134 13.28 -8.15 5.74
N PRO A 135 14.40 -8.84 5.50
CA PRO A 135 15.09 -8.79 4.22
C PRO A 135 14.25 -9.29 3.04
N THR A 136 13.32 -10.22 3.28
CA THR A 136 12.43 -10.75 2.25
C THR A 136 11.34 -9.76 1.92
N MET A 137 11.11 -9.54 0.63
CA MET A 137 9.94 -8.89 0.09
C MET A 137 8.89 -9.97 -0.22
N TYR A 138 7.68 -9.77 0.23
CA TYR A 138 6.59 -10.73 0.07
C TYR A 138 5.71 -10.33 -1.10
N THR A 139 5.13 -11.31 -1.79
CA THR A 139 4.21 -11.08 -2.91
C THR A 139 2.81 -11.47 -2.49
N LEU A 140 1.85 -10.58 -2.70
CA LEU A 140 0.44 -10.87 -2.61
C LEU A 140 -0.23 -10.47 -3.92
N LYS A 141 -0.73 -11.46 -4.63
CA LYS A 141 -1.52 -11.25 -5.84
C LYS A 141 -2.99 -11.29 -5.48
N VAL A 142 -3.78 -10.45 -6.16
CA VAL A 142 -5.23 -10.62 -6.19
C VAL A 142 -5.51 -11.90 -6.96
N GLU A 143 -6.24 -12.82 -6.35
CA GLU A 143 -6.59 -14.12 -6.96
C GLU A 143 -8.04 -14.13 -7.41
N ALA A 144 -8.90 -13.36 -6.75
CA ALA A 144 -10.31 -13.30 -7.06
C ALA A 144 -10.90 -11.90 -6.83
N VAL A 145 -11.82 -11.52 -7.69
CA VAL A 145 -12.74 -10.38 -7.50
C VAL A 145 -14.15 -10.96 -7.55
N ALA A 146 -14.94 -10.66 -6.54
CA ALA A 146 -16.34 -11.12 -6.44
C ALA A 146 -17.28 -9.93 -6.34
N LEU A 147 -18.44 -10.04 -6.93
CA LEU A 147 -19.50 -9.04 -6.86
C LEU A 147 -20.68 -9.58 -6.03
N ASN A 148 -21.39 -8.70 -5.35
CA ASN A 148 -22.63 -9.08 -4.66
C ASN A 148 -23.78 -9.41 -5.61
N VAL A 149 -23.65 -9.05 -6.91
CA VAL A 149 -24.62 -9.36 -7.96
C VAL A 149 -23.89 -9.45 -9.31
N TYR A 150 -24.30 -10.40 -10.16
CA TYR A 150 -23.76 -10.61 -11.50
C TYR A 150 -24.76 -10.29 -12.62
N GLU A 151 -26.05 -10.28 -12.29
CA GLU A 151 -27.13 -9.81 -13.16
C GLU A 151 -28.02 -8.86 -12.38
N LEU A 152 -28.32 -7.68 -12.94
CA LEU A 152 -29.05 -6.63 -12.26
C LEU A 152 -30.08 -5.98 -13.21
N LYS A 153 -31.33 -5.92 -12.80
CA LYS A 153 -32.39 -5.20 -13.52
C LYS A 153 -32.81 -3.97 -12.73
N LEU A 154 -32.59 -2.80 -13.30
CA LEU A 154 -32.94 -1.51 -12.71
C LEU A 154 -33.92 -0.74 -13.61
N ASN A 155 -34.88 -0.10 -12.98
CA ASN A 155 -35.71 0.90 -13.67
C ASN A 155 -34.92 2.21 -13.79
N LYS A 156 -35.24 3.01 -14.81
CA LYS A 156 -34.60 4.34 -14.99
C LYS A 156 -34.70 5.18 -13.72
N GLY A 157 -33.59 5.74 -13.30
CA GLY A 157 -33.48 6.58 -12.11
C GLY A 157 -33.28 5.80 -10.81
N MET A 158 -33.29 4.46 -10.83
CA MET A 158 -32.97 3.67 -9.63
C MET A 158 -31.47 3.53 -9.45
N GLU A 159 -31.08 3.42 -8.19
CA GLU A 159 -29.70 3.22 -7.75
C GLU A 159 -29.53 1.84 -7.10
N TYR A 160 -28.34 1.28 -7.26
CA TYR A 160 -27.95 0.02 -6.64
C TYR A 160 -26.50 0.09 -6.15
N GLN A 161 -26.27 -0.32 -4.89
CA GLN A 161 -24.93 -0.38 -4.33
C GLN A 161 -24.22 -1.66 -4.75
N LEU A 162 -23.21 -1.53 -5.61
CA LEU A 162 -22.34 -2.64 -5.97
C LEU A 162 -21.28 -2.82 -4.87
N LEU A 163 -21.26 -4.01 -4.25
CA LEU A 163 -20.22 -4.40 -3.30
C LEU A 163 -19.22 -5.30 -4.02
N VAL A 164 -17.94 -4.98 -3.87
CA VAL A 164 -16.86 -5.73 -4.52
C VAL A 164 -15.98 -6.34 -3.44
N GLY A 165 -15.90 -7.66 -3.42
CA GLY A 165 -14.97 -8.43 -2.59
C GLY A 165 -13.68 -8.73 -3.35
N VAL A 166 -12.55 -8.60 -2.70
CA VAL A 166 -11.23 -8.92 -3.26
C VAL A 166 -10.58 -10.01 -2.41
N GLY A 167 -10.12 -11.05 -3.03
CA GLY A 167 -9.43 -12.16 -2.38
C GLY A 167 -8.00 -12.34 -2.88
N PRO A 168 -7.10 -12.85 -2.01
CA PRO A 168 -7.33 -13.18 -0.60
C PRO A 168 -7.51 -11.95 0.28
N THR A 169 -8.16 -12.11 1.47
CA THR A 169 -8.49 -11.00 2.38
C THR A 169 -7.30 -10.24 2.91
N ASN A 170 -6.11 -10.84 2.90
CA ASN A 170 -4.85 -10.23 3.32
C ASN A 170 -4.11 -9.50 2.19
N THR A 171 -4.73 -9.31 1.02
CA THR A 171 -4.11 -8.52 -0.06
C THR A 171 -4.03 -7.05 0.29
N PHE A 172 -2.89 -6.42 0.00
CA PHE A 172 -2.69 -4.96 0.17
C PHE A 172 -3.38 -4.16 -0.92
N TYR A 173 -3.52 -4.75 -2.11
CA TYR A 173 -4.14 -4.04 -3.22
C TYR A 173 -5.64 -4.22 -3.18
N ARG A 174 -6.34 -3.20 -2.66
CA ARG A 174 -7.80 -3.17 -2.57
C ARG A 174 -8.44 -2.05 -3.40
N ARG A 175 -7.65 -1.32 -4.16
CA ARG A 175 -8.18 -0.27 -5.03
C ARG A 175 -8.89 -0.94 -6.21
N VAL A 176 -10.20 -0.99 -6.12
CA VAL A 176 -11.06 -1.54 -7.17
C VAL A 176 -11.39 -0.43 -8.15
N ASN A 177 -11.12 -0.66 -9.42
CA ASN A 177 -11.57 0.21 -10.50
C ASN A 177 -12.86 -0.33 -11.07
N VAL A 178 -13.96 0.42 -10.94
CA VAL A 178 -15.26 0.04 -11.46
C VAL A 178 -15.57 0.88 -12.69
N THR A 179 -15.82 0.22 -13.80
CA THR A 179 -16.16 0.85 -15.09
C THR A 179 -17.46 0.30 -15.65
N ALA A 180 -18.12 1.07 -16.48
CA ALA A 180 -19.35 0.63 -17.18
C ALA A 180 -19.24 0.89 -18.68
N ALA A 181 -19.73 -0.04 -19.46
CA ALA A 181 -19.86 0.09 -20.91
C ALA A 181 -21.23 -0.41 -21.40
N PRO A 182 -21.98 0.38 -22.18
CA PRO A 182 -21.70 1.77 -22.56
C PRO A 182 -22.05 2.77 -21.44
N LYS A 183 -21.22 3.82 -21.28
CA LYS A 183 -21.34 4.84 -20.21
C LYS A 183 -22.63 5.65 -20.21
N ASN A 184 -23.40 5.61 -21.30
CA ASN A 184 -24.64 6.38 -21.46
C ASN A 184 -25.89 5.64 -20.96
N VAL A 185 -25.77 4.37 -20.58
CA VAL A 185 -26.87 3.55 -20.02
C VAL A 185 -26.86 3.60 -18.50
N VAL A 186 -25.69 3.47 -17.91
CA VAL A 186 -25.49 3.53 -16.45
C VAL A 186 -24.33 4.48 -16.11
N LYS A 187 -24.42 5.10 -14.93
CA LYS A 187 -23.35 5.91 -14.33
C LYS A 187 -22.91 5.25 -13.03
N ILE A 188 -21.60 5.20 -12.82
CA ILE A 188 -21.03 4.74 -11.57
C ILE A 188 -20.54 5.94 -10.77
N THR A 189 -20.94 6.02 -9.50
CA THR A 189 -20.45 7.04 -8.57
C THR A 189 -19.14 6.59 -7.92
N GLN A 190 -18.42 7.52 -7.27
CA GLN A 190 -17.18 7.21 -6.56
C GLN A 190 -17.34 6.14 -5.47
N ASN A 191 -18.53 6.04 -4.89
CA ASN A 191 -18.85 5.05 -3.85
C ASN A 191 -19.29 3.68 -4.40
N GLY A 192 -19.16 3.43 -5.70
CA GLY A 192 -19.55 2.15 -6.30
C GLY A 192 -21.05 1.99 -6.49
N THR A 193 -21.86 3.06 -6.40
CA THR A 193 -23.28 3.02 -6.69
C THR A 193 -23.53 3.08 -8.20
N ILE A 194 -24.34 2.17 -8.72
CA ILE A 194 -24.79 2.12 -10.12
C ILE A 194 -26.11 2.89 -10.23
N LEU A 195 -26.15 3.92 -11.05
CA LEU A 195 -27.35 4.71 -11.37
C LEU A 195 -27.81 4.39 -12.80
N ALA A 196 -29.06 3.94 -12.98
CA ALA A 196 -29.65 3.69 -14.29
C ALA A 196 -30.08 4.99 -14.96
N LEU A 197 -29.46 5.36 -16.08
CA LEU A 197 -29.72 6.61 -16.80
C LEU A 197 -30.83 6.46 -17.85
N LYS A 198 -30.80 5.36 -18.61
CA LYS A 198 -31.76 5.10 -19.68
C LYS A 198 -31.92 3.61 -19.96
N ARG A 199 -32.97 3.27 -20.72
CA ARG A 199 -33.19 1.88 -21.16
C ARG A 199 -32.05 1.39 -22.04
N GLY A 200 -31.55 0.19 -21.78
CA GLY A 200 -30.46 -0.46 -22.49
C GLY A 200 -29.80 -1.54 -21.62
N THR A 201 -28.85 -2.24 -22.17
CA THR A 201 -27.98 -3.17 -21.44
C THR A 201 -26.60 -2.55 -21.29
N ALA A 202 -25.97 -2.71 -20.13
CA ALA A 202 -24.61 -2.28 -19.87
C ALA A 202 -23.89 -3.34 -19.06
N VAL A 203 -22.59 -3.49 -19.31
CA VAL A 203 -21.70 -4.33 -18.51
C VAL A 203 -20.94 -3.44 -17.55
N VAL A 204 -21.00 -3.75 -16.27
CA VAL A 204 -20.21 -3.12 -15.21
C VAL A 204 -19.07 -4.06 -14.88
N THR A 205 -17.84 -3.60 -15.08
CA THR A 205 -16.61 -4.36 -14.82
C THR A 205 -15.91 -3.80 -13.59
N ALA A 206 -15.68 -4.64 -12.59
CA ALA A 206 -14.83 -4.35 -11.45
C ALA A 206 -13.47 -5.02 -11.65
N GLU A 207 -12.40 -4.26 -11.58
CA GLU A 207 -11.03 -4.74 -11.77
C GLU A 207 -10.16 -4.39 -10.56
N CYS A 208 -9.39 -5.37 -10.10
CA CYS A 208 -8.43 -5.21 -9.02
C CYS A 208 -7.21 -6.09 -9.29
N GLY A 209 -6.00 -5.50 -9.33
CA GLY A 209 -4.75 -6.26 -9.54
C GLY A 209 -4.71 -7.10 -10.83
N GLY A 210 -5.45 -6.69 -11.88
CA GLY A 210 -5.54 -7.41 -13.15
C GLY A 210 -6.61 -8.51 -13.19
N VAL A 211 -7.27 -8.79 -12.06
CA VAL A 211 -8.41 -9.73 -11.99
C VAL A 211 -9.72 -8.95 -12.15
N LYS A 212 -10.65 -9.50 -12.95
CA LYS A 212 -11.90 -8.84 -13.30
C LYS A 212 -13.11 -9.67 -12.90
N ALA A 213 -14.18 -8.97 -12.53
CA ALA A 213 -15.53 -9.52 -12.39
C ALA A 213 -16.52 -8.58 -13.10
N GLU A 214 -17.56 -9.16 -13.70
CA GLU A 214 -18.52 -8.43 -14.52
C GLU A 214 -19.96 -8.68 -14.03
N CYS A 215 -20.77 -7.62 -14.10
CA CYS A 215 -22.20 -7.62 -13.85
C CYS A 215 -22.92 -7.04 -15.08
N SER A 216 -23.98 -7.69 -15.55
CA SER A 216 -24.81 -7.25 -16.69
C SER A 216 -26.22 -6.85 -16.28
#